data_69551c23ef204ec31801e22b8261012b
#
_entry.id   69551c23ef204ec31801e22b8261012b
#
_cell.length_a   1.000
_cell.length_b   1.000
_cell.length_c   1.000
_cell.angle_alpha   90.00
_cell.angle_beta   90.00
_cell.angle_gamma   90.00
#
_symmetry.space_group_name_H-M   'P 1'
#
loop_
_entity.id
_entity.type
_entity.pdbx_description
1 polymer ?
#
loop_
_entity_poly.entity_id
_entity_poly.type
_entity_poly.pdbx_seq_one_letter_code
_entity_poly.pdbx_strand_id
1 'polypeptide(L)'
;SQAIPQPPRVEPRRGAIDIEALARGKVHLPNAGAASGAAPTPLRIFITLDMPRASLQLLTDQAARAGAVLVLRGLKSQSMRQTVAVVQELIGKRRVAWVIDPEAFTRFTVRQAPTFVLTLNDAANDMQGNCRAGCATPASFVSMAGDVSLDYALEHMVRRHPGAAAVAGPYLSRLRSR
;
A
#
# COMPACT_ATOMS: atom_id res chain seq x y z
N SER A 1 -18.65 50.80 -10.44
CA SER A 1 -17.85 49.64 -10.02
C SER A 1 -18.66 48.39 -10.15
N GLN A 2 -18.42 47.62 -11.22
CA GLN A 2 -19.08 46.34 -11.45
C GLN A 2 -18.25 45.24 -10.76
N ALA A 3 -18.88 44.50 -9.84
CA ALA A 3 -18.29 43.35 -9.18
C ALA A 3 -18.14 42.19 -10.19
N ILE A 4 -16.91 41.67 -10.33
CA ILE A 4 -16.60 40.49 -11.14
C ILE A 4 -17.22 39.28 -10.43
N PRO A 5 -18.10 38.49 -11.10
CA PRO A 5 -18.64 37.27 -10.49
C PRO A 5 -17.53 36.26 -10.25
N GLN A 6 -17.43 35.76 -9.02
CA GLN A 6 -16.53 34.66 -8.72
C GLN A 6 -17.00 33.37 -9.42
N PRO A 7 -16.10 32.62 -10.05
CA PRO A 7 -16.45 31.33 -10.63
C PRO A 7 -16.93 30.36 -9.54
N PRO A 8 -17.88 29.47 -9.85
CA PRO A 8 -18.39 28.51 -8.90
C PRO A 8 -17.25 27.61 -8.39
N ARG A 9 -17.15 27.42 -7.06
CA ARG A 9 -16.28 26.43 -6.46
C ARG A 9 -16.70 25.06 -6.97
N VAL A 10 -15.87 24.48 -7.81
CA VAL A 10 -16.02 23.09 -8.23
C VAL A 10 -15.55 22.20 -7.07
N GLU A 11 -16.51 21.58 -6.39
CA GLU A 11 -16.16 20.53 -5.43
C GLU A 11 -15.50 19.36 -6.18
N PRO A 12 -14.35 18.82 -5.69
CA PRO A 12 -13.70 17.69 -6.34
C PRO A 12 -14.64 16.49 -6.31
N ARG A 13 -15.03 16.03 -7.50
CA ARG A 13 -15.80 14.79 -7.65
C ARG A 13 -15.02 13.64 -7.03
N ARG A 14 -15.67 12.82 -6.18
CA ARG A 14 -15.14 11.56 -5.70
C ARG A 14 -14.65 10.74 -6.88
N GLY A 15 -13.34 10.46 -6.93
CA GLY A 15 -12.69 9.75 -8.04
C GLY A 15 -11.76 10.61 -8.91
N ALA A 16 -11.56 11.89 -8.60
CA ALA A 16 -10.55 12.71 -9.26
C ALA A 16 -9.15 12.17 -8.92
N ILE A 17 -8.37 11.89 -9.97
CA ILE A 17 -6.96 11.53 -9.84
C ILE A 17 -6.22 12.77 -9.32
N ASP A 18 -5.53 12.63 -8.19
CA ASP A 18 -4.68 13.68 -7.66
C ASP A 18 -3.45 13.88 -8.58
N ILE A 19 -3.48 14.97 -9.34
CA ILE A 19 -2.44 15.30 -10.34
C ILE A 19 -1.08 15.52 -9.66
N GLU A 20 -1.06 16.01 -8.43
CA GLU A 20 0.18 16.19 -7.67
C GLU A 20 0.75 14.85 -7.19
N ALA A 21 -0.08 13.90 -6.81
CA ALA A 21 0.33 12.55 -6.50
C ALA A 21 0.83 11.82 -7.75
N LEU A 22 0.19 12.07 -8.91
CA LEU A 22 0.61 11.55 -10.20
C LEU A 22 2.00 12.08 -10.60
N ALA A 23 2.26 13.36 -10.38
CA ALA A 23 3.55 13.99 -10.65
C ALA A 23 4.68 13.42 -9.78
N ARG A 24 4.35 12.92 -8.58
CA ARG A 24 5.26 12.23 -7.65
C ARG A 24 5.34 10.72 -7.89
N GLY A 25 4.70 10.19 -8.93
CA GLY A 25 4.69 8.77 -9.25
C GLY A 25 3.85 7.89 -8.32
N LYS A 26 3.09 8.50 -7.39
CA LYS A 26 2.27 7.80 -6.40
C LYS A 26 0.80 7.90 -6.77
N VAL A 27 0.17 6.81 -7.11
CA VAL A 27 -1.23 6.76 -7.53
C VAL A 27 -2.04 5.82 -6.65
N HIS A 28 -3.12 6.35 -6.06
CA HIS A 28 -4.16 5.54 -5.42
C HIS A 28 -5.14 5.07 -6.49
N LEU A 29 -5.36 3.78 -6.57
CA LEU A 29 -6.27 3.22 -7.56
C LEU A 29 -7.73 3.43 -7.13
N PRO A 30 -8.63 3.88 -8.04
CA PRO A 30 -10.04 4.08 -7.73
C PRO A 30 -10.68 2.75 -7.31
N ASN A 31 -11.57 2.79 -6.33
CA ASN A 31 -12.22 1.65 -5.66
C ASN A 31 -11.31 0.79 -4.76
N ALA A 32 -10.03 1.08 -4.64
CA ALA A 32 -9.24 0.62 -3.51
C ALA A 32 -9.83 1.28 -2.26
N GLY A 33 -10.54 0.53 -1.44
CA GLY A 33 -11.40 0.98 -0.35
C GLY A 33 -10.92 2.25 0.33
N ALA A 34 -11.63 3.32 0.08
CA ALA A 34 -11.54 4.68 0.58
C ALA A 34 -10.48 4.92 1.65
N ALA A 35 -9.27 5.18 1.24
CA ALA A 35 -8.26 5.74 2.11
C ALA A 35 -7.66 7.02 1.54
N SER A 36 -8.54 7.84 0.94
CA SER A 36 -8.25 9.26 0.79
C SER A 36 -8.35 9.86 2.19
N GLY A 37 -7.21 10.03 2.86
CA GLY A 37 -7.13 10.53 4.23
C GLY A 37 -6.97 9.49 5.34
N ALA A 38 -6.82 8.19 5.02
CA ALA A 38 -6.47 7.20 6.04
C ALA A 38 -5.04 7.42 6.53
N ALA A 39 -4.85 7.35 7.84
CA ALA A 39 -3.54 7.36 8.47
C ALA A 39 -2.59 6.35 7.79
N PRO A 40 -1.30 6.66 7.66
CA PRO A 40 -0.36 5.77 7.03
C PRO A 40 -0.35 4.41 7.73
N THR A 41 -0.71 3.36 6.99
CA THR A 41 -0.78 2.00 7.53
C THR A 41 0.63 1.43 7.70
N PRO A 42 1.00 0.94 8.89
CA PRO A 42 2.29 0.32 9.14
C PRO A 42 2.59 -0.90 8.27
N LEU A 43 1.56 -1.64 7.86
CA LEU A 43 1.71 -2.90 7.12
C LEU A 43 1.51 -2.71 5.62
N ARG A 44 2.55 -3.03 4.85
CA ARG A 44 2.56 -2.96 3.39
C ARG A 44 2.96 -4.30 2.79
N ILE A 45 2.32 -4.65 1.68
CA ILE A 45 2.66 -5.84 0.90
C ILE A 45 3.06 -5.38 -0.49
N PHE A 46 4.32 -5.54 -0.82
CA PHE A 46 4.90 -5.18 -2.11
C PHE A 46 4.71 -6.33 -3.09
N ILE A 47 4.04 -6.08 -4.18
CA ILE A 47 3.67 -7.10 -5.18
C ILE A 47 3.91 -6.61 -6.61
N THR A 48 3.90 -7.55 -7.55
CA THR A 48 3.82 -7.28 -8.98
C THR A 48 2.62 -8.01 -9.56
N LEU A 49 2.03 -7.48 -10.63
CA LEU A 49 0.88 -8.11 -11.30
C LEU A 49 1.26 -9.32 -12.17
N ASP A 50 2.57 -9.62 -12.27
CA ASP A 50 3.10 -10.80 -12.95
C ASP A 50 3.20 -12.03 -12.03
N MET A 51 2.91 -11.86 -10.75
CA MET A 51 2.81 -12.97 -9.79
C MET A 51 1.65 -13.91 -10.16
N PRO A 52 1.72 -15.19 -9.73
CA PRO A 52 0.62 -16.13 -9.91
C PRO A 52 -0.71 -15.57 -9.39
N ARG A 53 -1.78 -15.71 -10.17
CA ARG A 53 -3.10 -15.18 -9.82
C ARG A 53 -3.59 -15.67 -8.46
N ALA A 54 -3.34 -16.95 -8.13
CA ALA A 54 -3.71 -17.51 -6.84
C ALA A 54 -3.02 -16.80 -5.67
N SER A 55 -1.72 -16.49 -5.78
CA SER A 55 -0.98 -15.73 -4.78
C SER A 55 -1.52 -14.30 -4.65
N LEU A 56 -1.81 -13.63 -5.78
CA LEU A 56 -2.41 -12.29 -5.77
C LEU A 56 -3.79 -12.26 -5.12
N GLN A 57 -4.64 -13.25 -5.38
CA GLN A 57 -5.96 -13.37 -4.77
C GLN A 57 -5.87 -13.61 -3.26
N LEU A 58 -4.98 -14.52 -2.83
CA LEU A 58 -4.74 -14.81 -1.41
C LEU A 58 -4.26 -13.56 -0.67
N LEU A 59 -3.24 -12.89 -1.21
CA LEU A 59 -2.68 -11.69 -0.58
C LEU A 59 -3.68 -10.52 -0.57
N THR A 60 -4.51 -10.38 -1.61
CA THR A 60 -5.58 -9.37 -1.64
C THR A 60 -6.63 -9.64 -0.56
N ASP A 61 -7.02 -10.89 -0.37
CA ASP A 61 -7.97 -11.29 0.68
C ASP A 61 -7.40 -11.04 2.08
N GLN A 62 -6.17 -11.46 2.32
CA GLN A 62 -5.51 -11.27 3.60
C GLN A 62 -5.24 -9.79 3.89
N ALA A 63 -4.85 -9.01 2.88
CA ALA A 63 -4.68 -7.56 3.02
C ALA A 63 -5.99 -6.86 3.38
N ALA A 64 -7.10 -7.25 2.75
CA ALA A 64 -8.42 -6.72 3.05
C ALA A 64 -8.83 -7.00 4.50
N ARG A 65 -8.63 -8.22 4.98
CA ARG A 65 -8.94 -8.62 6.36
C ARG A 65 -8.05 -7.93 7.39
N ALA A 66 -6.76 -7.85 7.10
CA ALA A 66 -5.80 -7.23 8.01
C ALA A 66 -5.87 -5.70 8.03
N GLY A 67 -6.33 -5.07 6.94
CA GLY A 67 -6.21 -3.62 6.73
C GLY A 67 -4.81 -3.21 6.26
N ALA A 68 -4.13 -4.10 5.53
CA ALA A 68 -2.84 -3.81 4.90
C ALA A 68 -3.00 -3.08 3.58
N VAL A 69 -1.93 -2.42 3.12
CA VAL A 69 -1.88 -1.77 1.81
C VAL A 69 -1.07 -2.63 0.84
N LEU A 70 -1.60 -2.85 -0.36
CA LEU A 70 -0.91 -3.50 -1.45
C LEU A 70 -0.18 -2.44 -2.29
N VAL A 71 1.12 -2.61 -2.48
CA VAL A 71 1.98 -1.65 -3.16
C VAL A 71 2.52 -2.23 -4.45
N LEU A 72 2.23 -1.56 -5.58
CA LEU A 72 2.75 -1.89 -6.89
C LEU A 72 3.96 -1.02 -7.22
N ARG A 73 4.96 -1.60 -7.85
CA ARG A 73 6.13 -0.86 -8.35
C ARG A 73 5.81 0.03 -9.54
N GLY A 74 4.84 -0.39 -10.37
CA GLY A 74 4.49 0.31 -11.60
C GLY A 74 3.25 -0.28 -12.25
N LEU A 75 3.03 0.12 -13.49
CA LEU A 75 1.88 -0.27 -14.29
C LEU A 75 2.10 -1.61 -15.01
N LYS A 76 1.05 -2.41 -15.10
CA LYS A 76 1.03 -3.59 -15.95
C LYS A 76 1.13 -3.16 -17.42
N SER A 77 2.13 -3.67 -18.15
CA SER A 77 2.37 -3.34 -19.56
C SER A 77 2.38 -1.82 -19.83
N GLN A 78 2.85 -1.02 -18.87
CA GLN A 78 2.85 0.45 -18.92
C GLN A 78 1.47 1.08 -19.16
N SER A 79 0.40 0.34 -18.89
CA SER A 79 -0.98 0.76 -19.13
C SER A 79 -1.75 0.92 -17.82
N MET A 80 -2.17 2.14 -17.50
CA MET A 80 -3.05 2.43 -16.35
C MET A 80 -4.38 1.68 -16.48
N ARG A 81 -4.97 1.66 -17.68
CA ARG A 81 -6.23 0.96 -17.94
C ARG A 81 -6.13 -0.52 -17.62
N GLN A 82 -5.09 -1.20 -18.10
CA GLN A 82 -4.88 -2.63 -17.82
C GLN A 82 -4.60 -2.88 -16.34
N THR A 83 -3.82 -2.01 -15.71
CA THR A 83 -3.54 -2.09 -14.26
C THR A 83 -4.82 -2.00 -13.45
N VAL A 84 -5.65 -0.97 -13.71
CA VAL A 84 -6.92 -0.76 -13.01
C VAL A 84 -7.87 -1.94 -13.23
N ALA A 85 -7.99 -2.47 -14.46
CA ALA A 85 -8.87 -3.60 -14.76
C ALA A 85 -8.47 -4.85 -13.96
N VAL A 86 -7.17 -5.20 -13.93
CA VAL A 86 -6.68 -6.36 -13.16
C VAL A 86 -6.87 -6.16 -11.66
N VAL A 87 -6.56 -4.98 -11.14
CA VAL A 87 -6.73 -4.66 -9.73
C VAL A 87 -8.19 -4.71 -9.32
N GLN A 88 -9.11 -4.16 -10.12
CA GLN A 88 -10.56 -4.23 -9.86
C GLN A 88 -11.06 -5.68 -9.80
N GLU A 89 -10.57 -6.52 -10.70
CA GLU A 89 -10.90 -7.94 -10.72
C GLU A 89 -10.40 -8.66 -9.47
N LEU A 90 -9.18 -8.36 -9.01
CA LEU A 90 -8.60 -8.92 -7.79
C LEU A 90 -9.33 -8.43 -6.53
N ILE A 91 -9.70 -7.15 -6.46
CA ILE A 91 -10.43 -6.58 -5.34
C ILE A 91 -11.83 -7.18 -5.22
N GLY A 92 -12.56 -7.28 -6.33
CA GLY A 92 -13.95 -7.72 -6.34
C GLY A 92 -14.80 -6.88 -5.37
N LYS A 93 -15.39 -7.51 -4.37
CA LYS A 93 -16.22 -6.85 -3.33
C LYS A 93 -15.44 -6.48 -2.06
N ARG A 94 -14.14 -6.75 -2.02
CA ARG A 94 -13.30 -6.50 -0.83
C ARG A 94 -12.98 -5.02 -0.70
N ARG A 95 -12.69 -4.60 0.54
CA ARG A 95 -12.14 -3.27 0.83
C ARG A 95 -10.65 -3.42 1.13
N VAL A 96 -9.83 -3.08 0.18
CA VAL A 96 -8.37 -3.14 0.30
C VAL A 96 -7.74 -1.99 -0.44
N ALA A 97 -6.76 -1.34 0.18
CA ALA A 97 -6.05 -0.23 -0.42
C ALA A 97 -4.95 -0.74 -1.36
N TRP A 98 -4.90 -0.18 -2.56
CA TRP A 98 -3.87 -0.40 -3.56
C TRP A 98 -3.21 0.93 -3.92
N VAL A 99 -1.90 0.93 -3.99
CA VAL A 99 -1.12 2.10 -4.36
C VAL A 99 -0.02 1.71 -5.34
N ILE A 100 0.23 2.56 -6.33
CA ILE A 100 1.42 2.48 -7.16
C ILE A 100 2.42 3.45 -6.54
N ASP A 101 3.54 2.95 -6.03
CA ASP A 101 4.55 3.74 -5.34
C ASP A 101 5.95 3.14 -5.60
N PRO A 102 6.58 3.51 -6.73
CA PRO A 102 7.93 3.05 -7.06
C PRO A 102 8.97 3.44 -6.01
N GLU A 103 8.82 4.61 -5.39
CA GLU A 103 9.75 5.13 -4.39
C GLU A 103 9.74 4.28 -3.11
N ALA A 104 8.58 3.72 -2.74
CA ALA A 104 8.49 2.84 -1.59
C ALA A 104 9.36 1.58 -1.76
N PHE A 105 9.45 1.04 -2.98
CA PHE A 105 10.36 -0.08 -3.26
C PHE A 105 11.82 0.27 -2.98
N THR A 106 12.24 1.48 -3.33
CA THR A 106 13.59 1.96 -3.04
C THR A 106 13.76 2.24 -1.55
N ARG A 107 12.79 2.92 -0.93
CA ARG A 107 12.82 3.29 0.49
C ARG A 107 13.00 2.09 1.41
N PHE A 108 12.28 1.01 1.15
CA PHE A 108 12.32 -0.23 1.94
C PHE A 108 13.26 -1.29 1.36
N THR A 109 14.05 -0.95 0.35
CA THR A 109 15.02 -1.86 -0.30
C THR A 109 14.36 -3.15 -0.80
N VAL A 110 13.16 -3.04 -1.38
CA VAL A 110 12.40 -4.18 -1.90
C VAL A 110 12.95 -4.58 -3.27
N ARG A 111 13.47 -5.80 -3.37
CA ARG A 111 14.12 -6.33 -4.58
C ARG A 111 13.29 -7.40 -5.28
N GLN A 112 12.39 -8.05 -4.56
CA GLN A 112 11.54 -9.14 -5.07
C GLN A 112 10.11 -9.01 -4.54
N ALA A 113 9.18 -9.68 -5.19
CA ALA A 113 7.77 -9.74 -4.80
C ALA A 113 7.33 -11.21 -4.64
N PRO A 114 6.48 -11.50 -3.65
CA PRO A 114 5.98 -10.57 -2.65
C PRO A 114 7.02 -10.27 -1.56
N THR A 115 6.99 -9.05 -1.03
CA THR A 115 7.73 -8.66 0.17
C THR A 115 6.78 -7.96 1.13
N PHE A 116 6.80 -8.40 2.37
CA PHE A 116 6.01 -7.83 3.46
C PHE A 116 6.88 -6.87 4.25
N VAL A 117 6.37 -5.67 4.54
CA VAL A 117 7.07 -4.65 5.33
C VAL A 117 6.16 -4.18 6.44
N LEU A 118 6.67 -4.23 7.67
CA LEU A 118 6.03 -3.70 8.86
C LEU A 118 6.88 -2.57 9.42
N THR A 119 6.38 -1.34 9.39
CA THR A 119 7.06 -0.19 9.98
C THR A 119 6.81 -0.14 11.48
N LEU A 120 7.86 0.16 12.25
CA LEU A 120 7.86 0.09 13.71
C LEU A 120 7.66 1.45 14.37
N ASN A 121 7.78 2.54 13.61
CA ASN A 121 7.60 3.90 14.08
C ASN A 121 6.94 4.79 13.03
N ASP A 122 6.38 5.92 13.46
CA ASP A 122 5.64 6.84 12.60
C ASP A 122 6.52 7.50 11.53
N ALA A 123 7.79 7.74 11.82
CA ALA A 123 8.72 8.31 10.85
C ALA A 123 8.94 7.41 9.62
N ALA A 124 8.88 6.08 9.81
CA ALA A 124 8.95 5.12 8.70
C ALA A 124 7.61 4.98 7.96
N ASN A 125 6.51 5.38 8.59
CA ASN A 125 5.18 5.41 7.99
C ASN A 125 4.97 6.61 7.07
N ASP A 126 5.74 7.69 7.25
CA ASP A 126 5.60 8.89 6.44
C ASP A 126 5.98 8.59 4.99
N MET A 127 4.94 8.45 4.19
CA MET A 127 5.04 8.16 2.76
C MET A 127 5.46 9.40 1.94
N GLN A 128 5.61 10.55 2.57
CA GLN A 128 5.96 11.82 1.92
C GLN A 128 7.45 12.14 2.02
N GLY A 129 8.21 11.34 2.77
CA GLY A 129 9.66 11.51 2.88
C GLY A 129 10.36 11.35 1.54
N ASN A 130 10.77 12.47 0.97
CA ASN A 130 11.67 12.51 -0.16
C ASN A 130 12.98 11.79 0.24
N CYS A 131 13.41 10.79 -0.50
CA CYS A 131 14.66 10.04 -0.24
C CYS A 131 15.94 10.92 -0.21
N ARG A 132 15.83 12.23 -0.36
CA ARG A 132 16.91 13.20 -0.10
C ARG A 132 17.37 13.22 1.36
N ALA A 133 16.53 12.77 2.29
CA ALA A 133 16.83 12.74 3.73
C ALA A 133 17.13 11.34 4.28
N GLY A 134 17.20 10.32 3.42
CA GLY A 134 17.54 8.95 3.79
C GLY A 134 16.41 7.94 3.56
N CYS A 135 16.79 6.79 3.07
CA CYS A 135 15.93 5.61 3.05
C CYS A 135 15.55 5.22 4.48
N ALA A 136 14.44 4.50 4.67
CA ALA A 136 14.06 4.00 5.98
C ALA A 136 15.24 3.26 6.62
N THR A 137 15.60 3.63 7.83
CA THR A 137 16.71 2.99 8.53
C THR A 137 16.34 1.54 8.86
N PRO A 138 17.31 0.60 8.88
CA PRO A 138 17.04 -0.80 9.21
C PRO A 138 16.33 -1.00 10.56
N ALA A 139 16.47 -0.07 11.49
CA ALA A 139 15.82 -0.10 12.80
C ALA A 139 14.37 0.40 12.77
N SER A 140 13.90 0.99 11.67
CA SER A 140 12.57 1.60 11.57
C SER A 140 11.50 0.67 10.99
N PHE A 141 11.89 -0.46 10.41
CA PHE A 141 10.98 -1.45 9.84
C PHE A 141 11.58 -2.86 9.90
N VAL A 142 10.70 -3.84 9.78
CA VAL A 142 11.06 -5.25 9.55
C VAL A 142 10.45 -5.71 8.25
N SER A 143 11.13 -6.61 7.54
CA SER A 143 10.65 -7.11 6.26
C SER A 143 10.86 -8.60 6.12
N MET A 144 10.01 -9.23 5.31
CA MET A 144 10.14 -10.62 4.89
C MET A 144 9.75 -10.73 3.42
N ALA A 145 10.57 -11.39 2.63
CA ALA A 145 10.29 -11.67 1.23
C ALA A 145 10.02 -13.16 1.03
N GLY A 146 9.10 -13.48 0.13
CA GLY A 146 8.74 -14.86 -0.22
C GLY A 146 7.25 -15.02 -0.44
N ASP A 147 6.88 -15.99 -1.28
CA ASP A 147 5.48 -16.33 -1.58
C ASP A 147 4.87 -17.17 -0.44
N VAL A 148 4.53 -16.47 0.63
CA VAL A 148 3.94 -17.03 1.85
C VAL A 148 2.67 -16.26 2.21
N SER A 149 1.88 -16.79 3.15
CA SER A 149 0.72 -16.10 3.68
C SER A 149 1.12 -14.93 4.59
N LEU A 150 0.24 -13.92 4.70
CA LEU A 150 0.50 -12.73 5.50
C LEU A 150 0.66 -13.03 6.99
N ASP A 151 -0.15 -13.94 7.52
CA ASP A 151 -0.06 -14.39 8.91
C ASP A 151 1.29 -15.05 9.22
N TYR A 152 1.75 -15.93 8.32
CA TYR A 152 3.08 -16.54 8.45
C TYR A 152 4.19 -15.47 8.42
N ALA A 153 4.10 -14.52 7.48
CA ALA A 153 5.08 -13.44 7.38
C ALA A 153 5.16 -12.60 8.66
N LEU A 154 4.01 -12.22 9.20
CA LEU A 154 3.94 -11.44 10.45
C LEU A 154 4.48 -12.22 11.64
N GLU A 155 4.13 -13.49 11.79
CA GLU A 155 4.67 -14.34 12.86
C GLU A 155 6.18 -14.52 12.75
N HIS A 156 6.70 -14.69 11.53
CA HIS A 156 8.13 -14.79 11.29
C HIS A 156 8.85 -13.48 11.69
N MET A 157 8.31 -12.33 11.30
CA MET A 157 8.85 -11.03 11.68
C MET A 157 8.90 -10.85 13.19
N VAL A 158 7.84 -11.23 13.92
CA VAL A 158 7.77 -11.13 15.38
C VAL A 158 8.80 -12.06 16.05
N ARG A 159 8.96 -13.29 15.53
CA ARG A 159 9.97 -14.23 16.06
C ARG A 159 11.40 -13.70 15.90
N ARG A 160 11.69 -13.06 14.76
CA ARG A 160 13.02 -12.51 14.48
C ARG A 160 13.27 -11.15 15.16
N HIS A 161 12.22 -10.39 15.38
CA HIS A 161 12.25 -9.04 15.95
C HIS A 161 11.11 -8.89 16.97
N PRO A 162 11.33 -9.31 18.24
CA PRO A 162 10.28 -9.27 19.26
C PRO A 162 9.64 -7.88 19.44
N GLY A 163 10.37 -6.80 19.20
CA GLY A 163 9.84 -5.43 19.23
C GLY A 163 8.73 -5.15 18.19
N ALA A 164 8.61 -6.00 17.16
CA ALA A 164 7.53 -5.89 16.18
C ALA A 164 6.17 -6.41 16.70
N ALA A 165 6.13 -7.13 17.84
CA ALA A 165 4.94 -7.79 18.35
C ALA A 165 3.79 -6.81 18.62
N ALA A 166 4.08 -5.64 19.18
CA ALA A 166 3.08 -4.63 19.48
C ALA A 166 2.37 -4.10 18.21
N VAL A 167 3.13 -3.90 17.13
CA VAL A 167 2.60 -3.42 15.85
C VAL A 167 1.93 -4.54 15.07
N ALA A 168 2.48 -5.75 15.08
CA ALA A 168 1.96 -6.92 14.34
C ALA A 168 0.68 -7.49 14.97
N GLY A 169 0.53 -7.40 16.29
CA GLY A 169 -0.55 -8.03 17.06
C GLY A 169 -1.96 -7.74 16.53
N PRO A 170 -2.34 -6.47 16.31
CA PRO A 170 -3.66 -6.13 15.77
C PRO A 170 -3.93 -6.73 14.39
N TYR A 171 -2.93 -6.82 13.52
CA TYR A 171 -3.06 -7.43 12.18
C TYR A 171 -3.26 -8.95 12.28
N LEU A 172 -2.48 -9.62 13.12
CA LEU A 172 -2.64 -11.05 13.38
C LEU A 172 -4.01 -11.39 13.97
N SER A 173 -4.50 -10.57 14.90
CA SER A 173 -5.84 -10.74 15.46
C SER A 173 -6.93 -10.65 14.40
N ARG A 174 -6.85 -9.67 13.49
CA ARG A 174 -7.82 -9.53 12.39
C ARG A 174 -7.76 -10.68 11.39
N LEU A 175 -6.56 -11.23 11.11
CA LEU A 175 -6.40 -12.37 10.21
C LEU A 175 -6.99 -13.66 10.79
N ARG A 176 -6.99 -13.81 12.11
CA ARG A 176 -7.50 -14.99 12.84
C ARG A 176 -8.97 -14.89 13.17
N SER A 177 -9.53 -13.70 13.26
CA SER A 177 -10.97 -13.51 13.44
C SER A 177 -11.71 -13.92 12.15
N ARG A 178 -12.62 -14.88 12.28
CA ARG A 178 -13.50 -15.34 11.19
C ARG A 178 -14.69 -14.41 11.04
#